data_6d69736b7bc1e89d34419686ee6d9d1d
#
_entry.id   6d69736b7bc1e89d34419686ee6d9d1d
#
_cell.length_a   1.000
_cell.length_b   1.000
_cell.length_c   1.000
_cell.angle_alpha   90.00
_cell.angle_beta   90.00
_cell.angle_gamma   90.00
#
_symmetry.space_group_name_H-M   'P 1'
#
loop_
_entity.id
_entity.type
_entity.pdbx_description
1 polymer ?
#
loop_
_entity_poly.entity_id
_entity_poly.type
_entity_poly.pdbx_seq_one_letter_code
_entity_poly.pdbx_strand_id
1 'polypeptide(L)'
;MNIAVDPVKTSAPKILDRIGTYVPELVSIRHDLHRHPEIGFEEVRTSGIVAEKLASWGIEVHRGYGKTGVVGVLRGRHAGNRSIGLRADMDALPMPEETGLPYASVYPGRFHGCGHDVHTTILLGTARYLAETRDFAGTVVFIFQPAEEGLGGARAMIADRLFKDFPVDEIYGLHNSTHSAPNHLKVSPGTILAGADFFDIRLKGRGAHAAHPDVSRDPVPATGELIQALQTIVSRNVSPTEPAVLSITRIEAGSAYNVIPETASISGTVRAFSDSVRETIRQRIHTISDHIAAAHGLTAEVDIRDIFSVLTNDDASVEIVAGVAREILGDERVSTEPGRFMGSEDFADLLKHAPGAFFTLGHSGTVPAHNPGFIVDDAILPVGATLFARLVETRLKAV
;
A
#
# COMPACT_ATOMS: atom_id res chain seq x y z
N MET A 1 -25.37 -13.48 -14.50
CA MET A 1 -26.31 -12.59 -13.80
C MET A 1 -26.04 -11.18 -14.31
N ASN A 2 -26.90 -10.61 -15.15
CA ASN A 2 -26.71 -9.24 -15.66
C ASN A 2 -26.97 -8.27 -14.49
N ILE A 3 -25.90 -7.70 -13.96
CA ILE A 3 -26.01 -6.58 -13.00
C ILE A 3 -26.22 -5.34 -13.86
N ALA A 4 -27.46 -4.84 -13.88
CA ALA A 4 -27.79 -3.56 -14.51
C ALA A 4 -27.07 -2.45 -13.72
N VAL A 5 -26.10 -1.81 -14.36
CA VAL A 5 -25.53 -0.55 -13.85
C VAL A 5 -26.60 0.52 -14.11
N ASP A 6 -27.12 1.12 -13.02
CA ASP A 6 -28.05 2.26 -13.13
C ASP A 6 -27.40 3.39 -13.95
N PRO A 7 -28.11 4.03 -14.87
CA PRO A 7 -27.53 5.02 -15.77
C PRO A 7 -27.03 6.25 -15.02
N VAL A 8 -25.72 6.44 -15.02
CA VAL A 8 -25.05 7.63 -14.49
C VAL A 8 -25.31 8.81 -15.44
N LYS A 9 -25.91 9.89 -14.92
CA LYS A 9 -26.22 11.11 -15.70
C LYS A 9 -25.04 12.06 -15.69
N THR A 10 -24.06 11.96 -16.63
CA THR A 10 -23.06 13.02 -16.87
C THR A 10 -22.30 12.85 -18.19
N SER A 11 -21.39 13.78 -18.53
CA SER A 11 -20.50 13.75 -19.70
C SER A 11 -19.46 12.61 -19.68
N ALA A 12 -19.31 11.92 -18.56
CA ALA A 12 -18.50 10.71 -18.39
C ALA A 12 -19.06 9.43 -19.08
N PRO A 13 -20.33 9.35 -19.57
CA PRO A 13 -20.81 8.13 -20.27
C PRO A 13 -19.89 7.68 -21.39
N LYS A 14 -19.31 8.62 -22.14
CA LYS A 14 -18.43 8.31 -23.29
C LYS A 14 -17.13 7.59 -22.91
N ILE A 15 -16.52 7.97 -21.77
CA ILE A 15 -15.30 7.32 -21.28
C ILE A 15 -15.64 5.92 -20.80
N LEU A 16 -16.67 5.80 -19.97
CA LEU A 16 -17.12 4.51 -19.42
C LEU A 16 -17.57 3.56 -20.55
N ASP A 17 -18.33 4.05 -21.51
CA ASP A 17 -18.76 3.25 -22.68
C ASP A 17 -17.56 2.77 -23.48
N ARG A 18 -16.56 3.63 -23.72
CA ARG A 18 -15.35 3.25 -24.47
C ARG A 18 -14.53 2.24 -23.68
N ILE A 19 -14.26 2.47 -22.41
CA ILE A 19 -13.55 1.53 -21.53
C ILE A 19 -14.35 0.23 -21.40
N GLY A 20 -15.68 0.31 -21.37
CA GLY A 20 -16.58 -0.86 -21.40
C GLY A 20 -16.30 -1.83 -22.53
N THR A 21 -15.86 -1.34 -23.69
CA THR A 21 -15.45 -2.21 -24.81
C THR A 21 -14.18 -3.00 -24.54
N TYR A 22 -13.36 -2.60 -23.58
CA TYR A 22 -12.11 -3.29 -23.20
C TYR A 22 -12.31 -4.33 -22.09
N VAL A 23 -13.46 -4.33 -21.40
CA VAL A 23 -13.70 -5.18 -20.23
C VAL A 23 -13.33 -6.65 -20.45
N PRO A 24 -13.70 -7.31 -21.58
CA PRO A 24 -13.31 -8.70 -21.79
C PRO A 24 -11.78 -8.91 -21.79
N GLU A 25 -11.01 -7.98 -22.36
CA GLU A 25 -9.54 -8.04 -22.34
C GLU A 25 -9.00 -7.73 -20.95
N LEU A 26 -9.53 -6.70 -20.26
CA LEU A 26 -9.11 -6.34 -18.91
C LEU A 26 -9.36 -7.49 -17.94
N VAL A 27 -10.52 -8.14 -17.99
CA VAL A 27 -10.82 -9.33 -17.18
C VAL A 27 -9.84 -10.45 -17.47
N SER A 28 -9.52 -10.69 -18.75
CA SER A 28 -8.53 -11.71 -19.12
C SER A 28 -7.14 -11.40 -18.55
N ILE A 29 -6.70 -10.13 -18.61
CA ILE A 29 -5.41 -9.70 -18.03
C ILE A 29 -5.44 -9.89 -16.51
N ARG A 30 -6.47 -9.40 -15.82
CA ARG A 30 -6.61 -9.51 -14.39
C ARG A 30 -6.59 -10.96 -13.93
N HIS A 31 -7.38 -11.85 -14.55
CA HIS A 31 -7.43 -13.27 -14.21
C HIS A 31 -6.10 -13.98 -14.47
N ASP A 32 -5.36 -13.56 -15.48
CA ASP A 32 -4.03 -14.09 -15.77
C ASP A 32 -3.00 -13.65 -14.73
N LEU A 33 -3.01 -12.38 -14.31
CA LEU A 33 -2.18 -11.87 -13.20
C LEU A 33 -2.51 -12.57 -11.88
N HIS A 34 -3.81 -12.67 -11.55
CA HIS A 34 -4.28 -13.35 -10.35
C HIS A 34 -3.84 -14.80 -10.27
N ARG A 35 -3.87 -15.49 -11.40
CA ARG A 35 -3.47 -16.90 -11.52
C ARG A 35 -1.96 -17.11 -11.32
N HIS A 36 -1.14 -16.08 -11.59
CA HIS A 36 0.31 -16.17 -11.54
C HIS A 36 0.90 -15.08 -10.61
N PRO A 37 0.54 -15.07 -9.32
CA PRO A 37 0.98 -14.03 -8.38
C PRO A 37 2.48 -14.11 -8.12
N GLU A 38 3.14 -12.96 -8.09
CA GLU A 38 4.56 -12.80 -7.82
C GLU A 38 4.75 -11.92 -6.59
N ILE A 39 5.64 -12.34 -5.69
CA ILE A 39 5.94 -11.61 -4.45
C ILE A 39 6.79 -10.38 -4.78
N GLY A 40 6.74 -9.38 -3.91
CA GLY A 40 7.45 -8.12 -4.09
C GLY A 40 8.92 -8.27 -4.44
N PHE A 41 9.37 -7.53 -5.44
CA PHE A 41 10.67 -7.61 -6.11
C PHE A 41 10.92 -8.88 -6.94
N GLU A 42 9.92 -9.75 -7.09
CA GLU A 42 9.95 -10.93 -7.98
C GLU A 42 8.93 -10.82 -9.13
N GLU A 43 8.28 -9.67 -9.33
CA GLU A 43 7.19 -9.43 -10.31
C GLU A 43 7.69 -9.36 -11.76
N VAL A 44 8.53 -10.31 -12.15
CA VAL A 44 9.19 -10.32 -13.48
C VAL A 44 8.19 -10.53 -14.61
N ARG A 45 7.26 -11.47 -14.43
CA ARG A 45 6.20 -11.79 -15.39
C ARG A 45 5.19 -10.65 -15.47
N THR A 46 4.67 -10.20 -14.34
CA THR A 46 3.72 -9.09 -14.23
C THR A 46 4.28 -7.82 -14.88
N SER A 47 5.50 -7.43 -14.53
CA SER A 47 6.25 -6.34 -15.13
C SER A 47 6.41 -6.50 -16.66
N GLY A 48 6.65 -7.75 -17.12
CA GLY A 48 6.73 -8.07 -18.55
C GLY A 48 5.43 -7.82 -19.29
N ILE A 49 4.30 -8.29 -18.75
CA ILE A 49 2.95 -8.09 -19.30
C ILE A 49 2.61 -6.60 -19.35
N VAL A 50 2.83 -5.88 -18.26
CA VAL A 50 2.59 -4.43 -18.20
C VAL A 50 3.38 -3.71 -19.30
N ALA A 51 4.69 -3.97 -19.38
CA ALA A 51 5.55 -3.33 -20.38
C ALA A 51 5.13 -3.64 -21.82
N GLU A 52 4.77 -4.89 -22.11
CA GLU A 52 4.29 -5.31 -23.43
C GLU A 52 2.98 -4.61 -23.81
N LYS A 53 2.00 -4.56 -22.88
CA LYS A 53 0.72 -3.89 -23.10
C LYS A 53 0.90 -2.40 -23.37
N LEU A 54 1.66 -1.70 -22.53
CA LEU A 54 1.94 -0.27 -22.72
C LEU A 54 2.61 -0.01 -24.06
N ALA A 55 3.65 -0.77 -24.42
CA ALA A 55 4.35 -0.63 -25.69
C ALA A 55 3.43 -0.90 -26.90
N SER A 56 2.53 -1.90 -26.82
CA SER A 56 1.57 -2.22 -27.88
C SER A 56 0.58 -1.10 -28.17
N TRP A 57 0.32 -0.21 -27.18
CA TRP A 57 -0.53 0.96 -27.33
C TRP A 57 0.26 2.24 -27.67
N GLY A 58 1.56 2.11 -27.97
CA GLY A 58 2.42 3.24 -28.36
C GLY A 58 2.74 4.19 -27.21
N ILE A 59 2.80 3.67 -25.98
CA ILE A 59 3.28 4.37 -24.78
C ILE A 59 4.78 4.10 -24.66
N GLU A 60 5.56 5.14 -24.34
CA GLU A 60 7.00 5.01 -24.06
C GLU A 60 7.19 4.25 -22.74
N VAL A 61 8.03 3.21 -22.71
CA VAL A 61 8.15 2.29 -21.58
C VAL A 61 9.58 2.28 -21.04
N HIS A 62 9.69 2.44 -19.73
CA HIS A 62 10.94 2.33 -18.97
C HIS A 62 10.79 1.26 -17.90
N ARG A 63 11.80 0.39 -17.73
CA ARG A 63 11.76 -0.77 -16.83
C ARG A 63 12.92 -0.74 -15.85
N GLY A 64 12.76 -1.46 -14.73
CA GLY A 64 13.83 -1.70 -13.78
C GLY A 64 13.90 -0.68 -12.65
N TYR A 65 12.94 0.23 -12.52
CA TYR A 65 12.81 1.11 -11.37
C TYR A 65 12.31 0.31 -10.16
N GLY A 66 13.06 0.31 -9.07
CA GLY A 66 12.78 -0.58 -7.93
C GLY A 66 12.85 -2.06 -8.36
N LYS A 67 13.83 -2.44 -9.18
CA LYS A 67 14.07 -3.78 -9.77
C LYS A 67 13.04 -4.18 -10.85
N THR A 68 11.77 -4.36 -10.49
CA THR A 68 10.72 -4.90 -11.37
C THR A 68 9.70 -3.86 -11.81
N GLY A 69 9.74 -2.64 -11.27
CA GLY A 69 8.83 -1.57 -11.60
C GLY A 69 8.89 -1.14 -13.06
N VAL A 70 7.75 -0.66 -13.56
CA VAL A 70 7.56 -0.18 -14.93
C VAL A 70 7.01 1.23 -14.91
N VAL A 71 7.57 2.11 -15.74
CA VAL A 71 7.07 3.47 -15.94
C VAL A 71 6.67 3.64 -17.41
N GLY A 72 5.42 4.04 -17.63
CA GLY A 72 4.91 4.41 -18.94
C GLY A 72 4.79 5.93 -19.07
N VAL A 73 5.25 6.51 -20.17
CA VAL A 73 5.14 7.94 -20.44
C VAL A 73 4.29 8.20 -21.67
N LEU A 74 3.21 8.94 -21.50
CA LEU A 74 2.30 9.28 -22.58
C LEU A 74 2.12 10.79 -22.70
N ARG A 75 2.41 11.34 -23.88
CA ARG A 75 2.17 12.75 -24.19
C ARG A 75 0.80 12.93 -24.84
N GLY A 76 0.05 13.91 -24.38
CA GLY A 76 -1.20 14.34 -25.02
C GLY A 76 -0.97 14.91 -26.41
N ARG A 77 -2.04 15.00 -27.21
CA ARG A 77 -1.99 15.62 -28.53
C ARG A 77 -1.97 17.15 -28.49
N HIS A 78 -2.32 17.72 -27.36
CA HIS A 78 -2.31 19.17 -27.16
C HIS A 78 -1.04 19.61 -26.40
N ALA A 79 -0.52 20.77 -26.75
CA ALA A 79 0.63 21.34 -26.06
C ALA A 79 0.30 21.66 -24.59
N GLY A 80 1.18 21.28 -23.68
CA GLY A 80 1.08 21.53 -22.26
C GLY A 80 2.40 21.15 -21.56
N ASN A 81 2.65 21.78 -20.42
CA ASN A 81 3.87 21.55 -19.63
C ASN A 81 3.61 20.85 -18.29
N ARG A 82 2.35 20.55 -17.98
CA ARG A 82 2.00 19.83 -16.75
C ARG A 82 2.12 18.33 -16.93
N SER A 83 2.38 17.65 -15.82
CA SER A 83 2.49 16.20 -15.77
C SER A 83 1.74 15.61 -14.56
N ILE A 84 1.11 14.46 -14.76
CA ILE A 84 0.38 13.72 -13.74
C ILE A 84 0.94 12.32 -13.62
N GLY A 85 1.22 11.90 -12.38
CA GLY A 85 1.51 10.51 -12.03
C GLY A 85 0.24 9.74 -11.68
N LEU A 86 0.10 8.55 -12.21
CA LEU A 86 -0.91 7.57 -11.79
C LEU A 86 -0.20 6.29 -11.36
N ARG A 87 -0.50 5.79 -10.16
CA ARG A 87 0.18 4.63 -9.59
C ARG A 87 -0.76 3.45 -9.40
N ALA A 88 -0.25 2.27 -9.70
CA ALA A 88 -0.76 0.98 -9.25
C ALA A 88 0.39 0.11 -8.74
N ASP A 89 0.15 -0.63 -7.68
CA ASP A 89 1.03 -1.68 -7.19
C ASP A 89 0.85 -2.98 -7.99
N MET A 90 1.85 -3.91 -7.91
CA MET A 90 1.85 -5.13 -8.72
C MET A 90 2.05 -6.42 -7.92
N ASP A 91 2.54 -6.33 -6.69
CA ASP A 91 2.97 -7.48 -5.92
C ASP A 91 1.82 -8.27 -5.29
N ALA A 92 2.13 -9.51 -4.93
CA ALA A 92 1.24 -10.43 -4.24
C ALA A 92 1.79 -10.78 -2.84
N LEU A 93 0.95 -11.42 -2.03
CA LEU A 93 1.26 -11.83 -0.68
C LEU A 93 1.77 -13.28 -0.60
N PRO A 94 2.72 -13.59 0.33
CA PRO A 94 3.16 -14.95 0.61
C PRO A 94 2.15 -15.68 1.52
N MET A 95 0.95 -15.97 0.99
CA MET A 95 -0.13 -16.62 1.72
C MET A 95 -0.92 -17.59 0.82
N PRO A 96 -1.61 -18.60 1.38
CA PRO A 96 -2.47 -19.48 0.60
C PRO A 96 -3.71 -18.75 0.08
N GLU A 97 -4.24 -19.23 -1.06
CA GLU A 97 -5.55 -18.86 -1.58
C GLU A 97 -6.57 -19.99 -1.35
N GLU A 98 -7.75 -19.64 -0.84
CA GLU A 98 -8.86 -20.55 -0.58
C GLU A 98 -10.18 -20.08 -1.23
N THR A 99 -10.09 -19.29 -2.29
CA THR A 99 -11.27 -18.68 -2.95
C THR A 99 -12.09 -19.68 -3.77
N GLY A 100 -11.46 -20.75 -4.29
CA GLY A 100 -12.09 -21.68 -5.22
C GLY A 100 -12.43 -21.11 -6.60
N LEU A 101 -11.86 -19.95 -6.96
CA LEU A 101 -12.08 -19.31 -8.23
C LEU A 101 -11.50 -20.12 -9.41
N PRO A 102 -12.11 -20.09 -10.62
CA PRO A 102 -11.59 -20.79 -11.78
C PRO A 102 -10.23 -20.27 -12.25
N TYR A 103 -9.84 -19.08 -11.81
CA TYR A 103 -8.55 -18.43 -12.06
C TYR A 103 -7.71 -18.27 -10.79
N ALA A 104 -7.97 -19.07 -9.76
CA ALA A 104 -7.17 -19.10 -8.54
C ALA A 104 -5.67 -19.33 -8.83
N SER A 105 -4.82 -18.88 -7.93
CA SER A 105 -3.37 -19.02 -8.02
C SER A 105 -2.93 -20.44 -8.33
N VAL A 106 -2.03 -20.58 -9.27
CA VAL A 106 -1.36 -21.88 -9.57
C VAL A 106 -0.10 -22.10 -8.74
N TYR A 107 0.30 -21.12 -7.93
CA TYR A 107 1.48 -21.17 -7.07
C TYR A 107 1.07 -21.29 -5.60
N PRO A 108 1.20 -22.47 -4.98
CA PRO A 108 0.88 -22.63 -3.56
C PRO A 108 1.64 -21.62 -2.71
N GLY A 109 0.92 -20.96 -1.78
CA GLY A 109 1.50 -19.97 -0.87
C GLY A 109 1.79 -18.60 -1.48
N ARG A 110 1.22 -18.29 -2.65
CA ARG A 110 1.25 -16.96 -3.25
C ARG A 110 -0.16 -16.56 -3.70
N PHE A 111 -0.61 -15.36 -3.35
CA PHE A 111 -1.98 -14.93 -3.62
C PHE A 111 -2.09 -13.40 -3.72
N HIS A 112 -2.88 -12.91 -4.69
CA HIS A 112 -3.28 -11.51 -4.75
C HIS A 112 -4.36 -11.18 -3.71
N GLY A 113 -4.01 -11.36 -2.43
CA GLY A 113 -4.91 -11.19 -1.29
C GLY A 113 -5.19 -9.73 -0.92
N CYS A 114 -4.61 -8.75 -1.64
CA CYS A 114 -4.87 -7.32 -1.49
C CYS A 114 -5.53 -6.69 -2.73
N GLY A 115 -5.51 -7.36 -3.88
CA GLY A 115 -6.15 -6.89 -5.11
C GLY A 115 -5.25 -6.07 -6.04
N HIS A 116 -3.92 -6.21 -5.92
CA HIS A 116 -2.98 -5.48 -6.78
C HIS A 116 -3.06 -5.91 -8.24
N ASP A 117 -3.54 -7.11 -8.54
CA ASP A 117 -3.95 -7.54 -9.88
C ASP A 117 -5.07 -6.67 -10.48
N VAL A 118 -6.01 -6.22 -9.63
CA VAL A 118 -7.09 -5.28 -10.00
C VAL A 118 -6.52 -3.89 -10.23
N HIS A 119 -5.66 -3.38 -9.32
CA HIS A 119 -5.07 -2.05 -9.45
C HIS A 119 -4.22 -1.93 -10.72
N THR A 120 -3.34 -2.90 -10.96
CA THR A 120 -2.55 -3.00 -12.20
C THR A 120 -3.45 -2.99 -13.43
N THR A 121 -4.53 -3.76 -13.43
CA THR A 121 -5.45 -3.85 -14.57
C THR A 121 -6.26 -2.57 -14.77
N ILE A 122 -6.69 -1.90 -13.70
CA ILE A 122 -7.36 -0.59 -13.78
C ILE A 122 -6.43 0.42 -14.47
N LEU A 123 -5.17 0.49 -14.04
CA LEU A 123 -4.21 1.43 -14.62
C LEU A 123 -3.87 1.09 -16.09
N LEU A 124 -3.82 -0.18 -16.46
CA LEU A 124 -3.70 -0.61 -17.86
C LEU A 124 -4.92 -0.19 -18.69
N GLY A 125 -6.14 -0.33 -18.18
CA GLY A 125 -7.37 0.13 -18.84
C GLY A 125 -7.36 1.65 -19.07
N THR A 126 -6.90 2.41 -18.08
CA THR A 126 -6.70 3.85 -18.17
C THR A 126 -5.67 4.20 -19.25
N ALA A 127 -4.52 3.51 -19.22
CA ALA A 127 -3.42 3.76 -20.17
C ALA A 127 -3.85 3.51 -21.62
N ARG A 128 -4.58 2.43 -21.85
CA ARG A 128 -5.14 2.12 -23.19
C ARG A 128 -6.06 3.22 -23.69
N TYR A 129 -7.05 3.62 -22.88
CA TYR A 129 -7.98 4.69 -23.23
C TYR A 129 -7.26 6.00 -23.56
N LEU A 130 -6.35 6.42 -22.71
CA LEU A 130 -5.58 7.66 -22.91
C LEU A 130 -4.64 7.58 -24.11
N ALA A 131 -4.07 6.42 -24.41
CA ALA A 131 -3.25 6.22 -25.60
C ALA A 131 -4.04 6.31 -26.90
N GLU A 132 -5.29 5.80 -26.92
CA GLU A 132 -6.18 5.87 -28.08
C GLU A 132 -6.69 7.28 -28.34
N THR A 133 -7.01 8.03 -27.28
CA THR A 133 -7.63 9.36 -27.40
C THR A 133 -6.61 10.49 -27.45
N ARG A 134 -5.60 10.43 -26.58
CA ARG A 134 -4.60 11.49 -26.34
C ARG A 134 -5.21 12.88 -26.17
N ASP A 135 -6.48 12.98 -25.75
CA ASP A 135 -7.23 14.24 -25.69
C ASP A 135 -6.96 15.00 -24.39
N PHE A 136 -5.70 15.33 -24.18
CA PHE A 136 -5.22 16.10 -23.03
C PHE A 136 -3.96 16.91 -23.41
N ALA A 137 -3.60 17.90 -22.57
CA ALA A 137 -2.45 18.78 -22.74
C ALA A 137 -1.38 18.50 -21.68
N GLY A 138 -0.21 17.99 -22.10
CA GLY A 138 0.89 17.65 -21.19
C GLY A 138 1.24 16.18 -21.17
N THR A 139 1.64 15.63 -20.00
CA THR A 139 2.20 14.29 -19.89
C THR A 139 1.52 13.49 -18.77
N VAL A 140 1.23 12.22 -19.04
CA VAL A 140 0.83 11.24 -18.02
C VAL A 140 1.99 10.27 -17.81
N VAL A 141 2.33 10.06 -16.54
CA VAL A 141 3.33 9.09 -16.09
C VAL A 141 2.58 7.95 -15.38
N PHE A 142 2.53 6.79 -16.00
CA PHE A 142 1.97 5.58 -15.42
C PHE A 142 3.05 4.87 -14.61
N ILE A 143 2.83 4.68 -13.32
CA ILE A 143 3.80 4.08 -12.39
C ILE A 143 3.23 2.74 -11.93
N PHE A 144 3.79 1.65 -12.44
CA PHE A 144 3.49 0.30 -11.99
C PHE A 144 4.56 -0.10 -10.97
N GLN A 145 4.19 -0.01 -9.71
CA GLN A 145 5.10 -0.11 -8.58
C GLN A 145 5.20 -1.56 -8.08
N PRO A 146 6.42 -2.08 -7.83
CA PRO A 146 6.61 -3.36 -7.16
C PRO A 146 6.54 -3.24 -5.64
N ALA A 147 6.42 -4.35 -4.94
CA ALA A 147 6.81 -4.55 -3.55
C ALA A 147 6.18 -3.55 -2.55
N GLU A 148 4.88 -3.28 -2.67
CA GLU A 148 4.14 -2.43 -1.73
C GLU A 148 4.06 -3.09 -0.35
N GLU A 149 3.87 -4.40 -0.26
CA GLU A 149 3.59 -5.19 0.94
C GLU A 149 4.78 -5.26 1.92
N GLY A 150 5.20 -4.10 2.40
CA GLY A 150 6.22 -3.93 3.45
C GLY A 150 7.67 -4.09 3.01
N LEU A 151 7.95 -4.20 1.70
CA LEU A 151 9.30 -4.32 1.18
C LEU A 151 9.87 -2.98 0.67
N GLY A 152 9.04 -1.92 0.60
CA GLY A 152 9.47 -0.55 0.29
C GLY A 152 9.70 -0.31 -1.20
N GLY A 153 8.82 -0.81 -2.05
CA GLY A 153 8.91 -0.66 -3.50
C GLY A 153 8.89 0.78 -3.97
N ALA A 154 8.03 1.64 -3.37
CA ALA A 154 8.02 3.07 -3.65
C ALA A 154 9.39 3.71 -3.37
N ARG A 155 9.99 3.43 -2.21
CA ARG A 155 11.32 3.92 -1.84
C ARG A 155 12.41 3.43 -2.80
N ALA A 156 12.32 2.17 -3.24
CA ALA A 156 13.25 1.62 -4.22
C ALA A 156 13.14 2.35 -5.57
N MET A 157 11.93 2.60 -6.09
CA MET A 157 11.74 3.38 -7.31
C MET A 157 12.24 4.83 -7.18
N ILE A 158 12.01 5.47 -6.01
CA ILE A 158 12.51 6.81 -5.71
C ILE A 158 14.04 6.83 -5.71
N ALA A 159 14.68 5.84 -5.06
CA ALA A 159 16.13 5.69 -5.04
C ALA A 159 16.71 5.49 -6.44
N ASP A 160 15.99 4.81 -7.33
CA ASP A 160 16.33 4.64 -8.75
C ASP A 160 15.95 5.87 -9.60
N ARG A 161 15.73 7.02 -8.95
CA ARG A 161 15.53 8.35 -9.58
C ARG A 161 14.17 8.55 -10.25
N LEU A 162 13.11 7.84 -9.84
CA LEU A 162 11.77 7.95 -10.45
C LEU A 162 11.37 9.40 -10.75
N PHE A 163 11.33 10.28 -9.75
CA PHE A 163 10.88 11.67 -9.93
C PHE A 163 11.93 12.61 -10.55
N LYS A 164 13.18 12.17 -10.65
CA LYS A 164 14.19 12.91 -11.38
C LYS A 164 14.09 12.68 -12.88
N ASP A 165 13.81 11.45 -13.27
CA ASP A 165 13.71 11.03 -14.67
C ASP A 165 12.29 11.28 -15.22
N PHE A 166 11.26 11.18 -14.36
CA PHE A 166 9.85 11.42 -14.68
C PHE A 166 9.20 12.36 -13.66
N PRO A 167 9.50 13.67 -13.71
CA PRO A 167 8.90 14.63 -12.80
C PRO A 167 7.39 14.73 -13.04
N VAL A 168 6.63 14.81 -11.96
CA VAL A 168 5.17 14.99 -11.97
C VAL A 168 4.77 16.16 -11.07
N ASP A 169 3.76 16.93 -11.49
CA ASP A 169 3.20 18.03 -10.71
C ASP A 169 2.20 17.55 -9.66
N GLU A 170 1.58 16.41 -9.90
CA GLU A 170 0.61 15.77 -9.02
C GLU A 170 0.62 14.26 -9.23
N ILE A 171 0.24 13.48 -8.18
CA ILE A 171 0.22 12.02 -8.24
C ILE A 171 -1.02 11.44 -7.56
N TYR A 172 -1.58 10.38 -8.14
CA TYR A 172 -2.80 9.74 -7.64
C TYR A 172 -2.67 8.22 -7.59
N GLY A 173 -3.22 7.63 -6.51
CA GLY A 173 -3.31 6.19 -6.30
C GLY A 173 -4.74 5.79 -5.95
N LEU A 174 -5.15 4.60 -6.41
CA LEU A 174 -6.45 4.00 -6.13
C LEU A 174 -6.25 2.63 -5.50
N HIS A 175 -7.01 2.33 -4.45
CA HIS A 175 -7.09 1.01 -3.85
C HIS A 175 -8.53 0.48 -3.84
N ASN A 176 -8.72 -0.78 -4.07
CA ASN A 176 -10.02 -1.44 -3.86
C ASN A 176 -10.39 -1.46 -2.36
N SER A 177 -11.68 -1.53 -2.03
CA SER A 177 -12.12 -1.50 -0.63
C SER A 177 -13.32 -2.39 -0.37
N THR A 178 -13.23 -3.24 0.66
CA THR A 178 -14.37 -3.98 1.22
C THR A 178 -15.16 -3.18 2.26
N HIS A 179 -14.66 -2.00 2.66
CA HIS A 179 -15.31 -1.13 3.65
C HIS A 179 -16.33 -0.17 3.04
N SER A 180 -16.36 -0.05 1.71
CA SER A 180 -17.32 0.76 0.97
C SER A 180 -18.23 -0.12 0.13
N ALA A 181 -19.49 0.27 -0.05
CA ALA A 181 -20.39 -0.42 -0.96
C ALA A 181 -19.85 -0.39 -2.42
N PRO A 182 -20.26 -1.30 -3.29
CA PRO A 182 -19.82 -1.31 -4.69
C PRO A 182 -20.04 0.05 -5.37
N ASN A 183 -19.00 0.51 -6.09
CA ASN A 183 -19.00 1.81 -6.77
C ASN A 183 -19.17 3.02 -5.83
N HIS A 184 -18.83 2.89 -4.55
CA HIS A 184 -18.70 4.03 -3.65
C HIS A 184 -17.21 4.37 -3.52
N LEU A 185 -16.90 5.65 -3.75
CA LEU A 185 -15.55 6.18 -3.61
C LEU A 185 -15.41 6.91 -2.28
N LYS A 186 -14.31 6.67 -1.59
CA LYS A 186 -13.91 7.47 -0.43
C LYS A 186 -12.55 8.10 -0.68
N VAL A 187 -12.47 9.42 -0.51
CA VAL A 187 -11.24 10.20 -0.50
C VAL A 187 -11.33 11.21 0.64
N SER A 188 -10.42 11.17 1.59
CA SER A 188 -10.44 12.03 2.77
C SER A 188 -9.24 12.97 2.79
N PRO A 189 -9.40 14.24 3.22
CA PRO A 189 -8.30 15.18 3.34
C PRO A 189 -7.39 14.86 4.53
N GLY A 190 -6.16 15.34 4.46
CA GLY A 190 -5.16 15.19 5.51
C GLY A 190 -4.71 13.75 5.71
N THR A 191 -4.32 13.40 6.93
CA THR A 191 -3.78 12.08 7.26
C THR A 191 -4.86 11.00 7.28
N ILE A 192 -4.66 9.94 6.47
CA ILE A 192 -5.65 8.85 6.30
C ILE A 192 -5.12 7.47 6.71
N LEU A 193 -3.81 7.18 6.54
CA LEU A 193 -3.21 5.90 6.92
C LEU A 193 -2.02 6.11 7.84
N ALA A 194 -1.82 5.16 8.76
CA ALA A 194 -0.75 5.22 9.73
C ALA A 194 0.62 4.93 9.10
N GLY A 195 1.64 5.62 9.58
CA GLY A 195 3.00 5.18 9.40
C GLY A 195 3.29 3.95 10.26
N ALA A 196 4.24 3.13 9.82
CA ALA A 196 4.57 1.86 10.47
C ALA A 196 6.05 1.70 10.71
N ASP A 197 6.38 1.22 11.92
CA ASP A 197 7.71 0.74 12.24
C ASP A 197 7.64 -0.73 12.66
N PHE A 198 8.68 -1.48 12.31
CA PHE A 198 8.95 -2.79 12.90
C PHE A 198 10.14 -2.67 13.84
N PHE A 199 10.06 -3.36 14.97
CA PHE A 199 11.17 -3.37 15.92
C PHE A 199 11.53 -4.78 16.36
N ASP A 200 12.83 -4.99 16.58
CA ASP A 200 13.40 -6.17 17.20
C ASP A 200 14.25 -5.71 18.41
N ILE A 201 14.04 -6.34 19.55
CA ILE A 201 14.80 -6.11 20.77
C ILE A 201 15.43 -7.44 21.18
N ARG A 202 16.76 -7.47 21.30
CA ARG A 202 17.49 -8.62 21.76
C ARG A 202 18.16 -8.32 23.11
N LEU A 203 17.75 -9.05 24.12
CA LEU A 203 18.42 -9.04 25.44
C LEU A 203 19.53 -10.09 25.45
N LYS A 204 20.72 -9.69 25.87
CA LYS A 204 21.88 -10.57 26.00
C LYS A 204 22.38 -10.58 27.44
N GLY A 205 22.49 -11.77 28.00
CA GLY A 205 22.97 -12.02 29.33
C GLY A 205 24.05 -13.10 29.37
N ARG A 206 23.91 -14.01 30.34
CA ARG A 206 24.80 -15.15 30.50
C ARG A 206 23.98 -16.37 30.90
N GLY A 207 23.99 -17.40 30.02
CA GLY A 207 23.35 -18.68 30.28
C GLY A 207 24.01 -19.45 31.42
N ALA A 208 23.22 -20.35 32.05
CA ALA A 208 23.68 -21.23 33.11
C ALA A 208 22.79 -22.48 33.23
N HIS A 209 23.21 -23.43 34.06
CA HIS A 209 22.32 -24.49 34.49
C HIS A 209 21.17 -23.90 35.35
N ALA A 210 19.91 -24.28 35.09
CA ALA A 210 18.76 -23.68 35.76
C ALA A 210 18.75 -23.85 37.30
N ALA A 211 19.49 -24.82 37.83
CA ALA A 211 19.68 -25.00 39.27
C ALA A 211 20.68 -23.98 39.90
N HIS A 212 21.37 -23.21 39.08
CA HIS A 212 22.41 -22.25 39.54
C HIS A 212 22.12 -20.85 38.95
N PRO A 213 20.98 -20.23 39.22
CA PRO A 213 20.61 -18.92 38.67
C PRO A 213 21.51 -17.78 39.18
N ASP A 214 22.14 -17.94 40.34
CA ASP A 214 23.07 -16.98 40.95
C ASP A 214 24.29 -16.67 40.10
N VAL A 215 24.72 -17.61 39.25
CA VAL A 215 25.89 -17.41 38.35
C VAL A 215 25.45 -16.98 36.93
N SER A 216 24.15 -16.83 36.69
CA SER A 216 23.60 -16.39 35.40
C SER A 216 23.43 -14.87 35.31
N ARG A 217 23.03 -14.42 34.12
CA ARG A 217 22.34 -13.15 33.87
C ARG A 217 21.15 -13.51 32.98
N ASP A 218 20.03 -13.78 33.63
CA ASP A 218 18.87 -14.42 33.01
C ASP A 218 18.03 -13.41 32.22
N PRO A 219 17.92 -13.52 30.88
CA PRO A 219 17.08 -12.60 30.07
C PRO A 219 15.58 -12.91 30.17
N VAL A 220 15.15 -14.07 30.67
CA VAL A 220 13.72 -14.45 30.68
C VAL A 220 12.89 -13.59 31.60
N PRO A 221 13.24 -13.38 32.89
CA PRO A 221 12.52 -12.45 33.76
C PRO A 221 12.51 -11.02 33.23
N ALA A 222 13.67 -10.55 32.72
CA ALA A 222 13.78 -9.21 32.14
C ALA A 222 12.87 -9.02 30.92
N THR A 223 12.67 -10.07 30.10
CA THR A 223 11.73 -10.06 28.96
C THR A 223 10.30 -9.82 29.45
N GLY A 224 9.87 -10.48 30.52
CA GLY A 224 8.54 -10.28 31.11
C GLY A 224 8.30 -8.85 31.59
N GLU A 225 9.30 -8.24 32.25
CA GLU A 225 9.24 -6.86 32.71
C GLU A 225 9.26 -5.87 31.54
N LEU A 226 10.11 -6.11 30.54
CA LEU A 226 10.21 -5.28 29.33
C LEU A 226 8.88 -5.25 28.56
N ILE A 227 8.21 -6.38 28.38
CA ILE A 227 6.90 -6.45 27.73
C ILE A 227 5.89 -5.53 28.43
N GLN A 228 5.80 -5.59 29.75
CA GLN A 228 4.87 -4.76 30.51
C GLN A 228 5.24 -3.27 30.43
N ALA A 229 6.52 -2.94 30.54
CA ALA A 229 6.98 -1.56 30.48
C ALA A 229 6.75 -0.93 29.10
N LEU A 230 6.97 -1.66 28.00
CA LEU A 230 6.71 -1.18 26.64
C LEU A 230 5.23 -0.80 26.43
N GLN A 231 4.27 -1.50 27.07
CA GLN A 231 2.85 -1.14 26.97
C GLN A 231 2.55 0.23 27.62
N THR A 232 3.40 0.72 28.50
CA THR A 232 3.22 2.04 29.11
C THR A 232 3.54 3.20 28.15
N ILE A 233 4.25 2.94 27.06
CA ILE A 233 4.64 3.99 26.12
C ILE A 233 3.40 4.70 25.56
N VAL A 234 2.47 3.96 24.96
CA VAL A 234 1.25 4.53 24.39
C VAL A 234 0.40 5.18 25.50
N SER A 235 0.20 4.50 26.63
CA SER A 235 -0.70 4.97 27.68
C SER A 235 -0.15 6.14 28.52
N ARG A 236 1.18 6.43 28.52
CA ARG A 236 1.82 7.41 29.40
C ARG A 236 2.74 8.41 28.70
N ASN A 237 3.13 8.16 27.44
CA ASN A 237 4.05 9.05 26.72
C ASN A 237 3.43 9.63 25.43
N VAL A 238 2.32 9.06 24.92
CA VAL A 238 1.57 9.58 23.79
C VAL A 238 0.36 10.38 24.29
N SER A 239 0.05 11.51 23.64
CA SER A 239 -1.14 12.29 23.97
C SER A 239 -2.41 11.46 23.81
N PRO A 240 -3.40 11.53 24.71
CA PRO A 240 -4.67 10.80 24.57
C PRO A 240 -5.47 11.12 23.32
N THR A 241 -5.18 12.25 22.66
CA THR A 241 -5.82 12.67 21.41
C THR A 241 -5.09 12.15 20.16
N GLU A 242 -3.92 11.50 20.34
CA GLU A 242 -3.11 10.96 19.25
C GLU A 242 -3.22 9.42 19.23
N PRO A 243 -3.97 8.85 18.29
CA PRO A 243 -4.06 7.39 18.18
C PRO A 243 -2.71 6.77 17.83
N ALA A 244 -2.30 5.79 18.62
CA ALA A 244 -1.09 5.02 18.37
C ALA A 244 -1.25 3.56 18.82
N VAL A 245 -0.53 2.66 18.17
CA VAL A 245 -0.47 1.24 18.51
C VAL A 245 0.99 0.84 18.71
N LEU A 246 1.27 0.10 19.78
CA LEU A 246 2.49 -0.67 19.97
C LEU A 246 2.07 -2.10 20.29
N SER A 247 2.38 -3.03 19.40
CA SER A 247 2.06 -4.45 19.56
C SER A 247 3.33 -5.29 19.54
N ILE A 248 3.47 -6.15 20.56
CA ILE A 248 4.48 -7.20 20.58
C ILE A 248 3.86 -8.43 19.95
N THR A 249 4.51 -8.96 18.91
CA THR A 249 3.94 -10.03 18.08
C THR A 249 4.75 -11.32 18.11
N ARG A 250 5.99 -11.25 18.63
CA ARG A 250 6.88 -12.43 18.72
C ARG A 250 7.76 -12.33 19.95
N ILE A 251 7.96 -13.48 20.62
CA ILE A 251 8.85 -13.64 21.77
C ILE A 251 9.61 -14.96 21.55
N GLU A 252 10.93 -14.94 21.72
CA GLU A 252 11.78 -16.13 21.66
C GLU A 252 12.74 -16.15 22.83
N ALA A 253 12.69 -17.21 23.66
CA ALA A 253 13.58 -17.40 24.79
C ALA A 253 13.67 -18.86 25.18
N GLY A 254 14.91 -19.36 25.34
CA GLY A 254 15.18 -20.71 25.82
C GLY A 254 14.83 -21.84 24.85
N SER A 255 15.41 -23.03 25.10
CA SER A 255 15.21 -24.24 24.29
C SER A 255 15.09 -25.53 25.12
N ALA A 256 15.45 -25.48 26.40
CA ALA A 256 15.44 -26.64 27.29
C ALA A 256 15.04 -26.27 28.71
N TYR A 257 14.39 -27.21 29.40
CA TYR A 257 13.83 -27.00 30.74
C TYR A 257 14.88 -26.70 31.84
N ASN A 258 16.09 -27.18 31.66
CA ASN A 258 17.15 -27.09 32.65
C ASN A 258 18.29 -26.14 32.27
N VAL A 259 18.06 -25.26 31.26
CA VAL A 259 19.04 -24.29 30.75
C VAL A 259 18.46 -22.89 30.81
N ILE A 260 19.13 -21.99 31.53
CA ILE A 260 18.89 -20.54 31.44
C ILE A 260 19.54 -20.06 30.11
N PRO A 261 18.79 -19.45 29.20
CA PRO A 261 19.33 -19.02 27.91
C PRO A 261 20.28 -17.83 28.04
N GLU A 262 21.17 -17.66 27.09
CA GLU A 262 22.04 -16.48 27.00
C GLU A 262 21.31 -15.27 26.40
N THR A 263 20.29 -15.52 25.57
CA THR A 263 19.55 -14.47 24.87
C THR A 263 18.05 -14.69 24.91
N ALA A 264 17.31 -13.58 24.85
CA ALA A 264 15.89 -13.55 24.54
C ALA A 264 15.62 -12.44 23.53
N SER A 265 14.58 -12.61 22.69
CA SER A 265 14.21 -11.63 21.68
C SER A 265 12.73 -11.33 21.74
N ILE A 266 12.38 -10.05 21.48
CA ILE A 266 11.02 -9.55 21.33
C ILE A 266 10.95 -8.83 20.00
N SER A 267 9.90 -9.09 19.21
CA SER A 267 9.62 -8.34 17.98
C SER A 267 8.21 -7.77 17.99
N GLY A 268 8.01 -6.68 17.27
CA GLY A 268 6.71 -6.05 17.23
C GLY A 268 6.58 -4.94 16.18
N THR A 269 5.47 -4.23 16.27
CA THR A 269 5.15 -3.14 15.34
C THR A 269 4.62 -1.92 16.08
N VAL A 270 4.90 -0.75 15.51
CA VAL A 270 4.33 0.54 15.91
C VAL A 270 3.49 1.07 14.75
N ARG A 271 2.34 1.69 15.08
CA ARG A 271 1.51 2.44 14.15
C ARG A 271 1.15 3.78 14.77
N ALA A 272 1.25 4.86 14.01
CA ALA A 272 0.73 6.17 14.42
C ALA A 272 0.49 7.07 13.20
N PHE A 273 -0.33 8.11 13.39
CA PHE A 273 -0.69 9.08 12.34
C PHE A 273 0.18 10.34 12.35
N SER A 274 1.27 10.33 13.12
CA SER A 274 2.18 11.47 13.25
C SER A 274 3.61 10.97 13.39
N ASP A 275 4.53 11.54 12.62
CA ASP A 275 5.95 11.21 12.70
C ASP A 275 6.56 11.62 14.06
N SER A 276 6.06 12.69 14.68
CA SER A 276 6.51 13.10 16.02
C SER A 276 6.11 12.09 17.11
N VAL A 277 4.92 11.50 17.01
CA VAL A 277 4.48 10.42 17.89
C VAL A 277 5.32 9.16 17.67
N ARG A 278 5.58 8.78 16.40
CA ARG A 278 6.45 7.65 16.06
C ARG A 278 7.84 7.81 16.65
N GLU A 279 8.42 9.00 16.51
CA GLU A 279 9.75 9.30 17.07
C GLU A 279 9.77 9.20 18.59
N THR A 280 8.73 9.73 19.25
CA THR A 280 8.57 9.59 20.71
C THR A 280 8.55 8.11 21.11
N ILE A 281 7.78 7.28 20.41
CA ILE A 281 7.68 5.84 20.69
C ILE A 281 9.02 5.15 20.48
N ARG A 282 9.72 5.43 19.36
CA ARG A 282 11.05 4.88 19.06
C ARG A 282 12.06 5.18 20.18
N GLN A 283 12.15 6.44 20.61
CA GLN A 283 13.04 6.86 21.69
C GLN A 283 12.70 6.17 23.01
N ARG A 284 11.40 6.01 23.30
CA ARG A 284 10.97 5.33 24.53
C ARG A 284 11.26 3.83 24.49
N ILE A 285 11.13 3.17 23.34
CA ILE A 285 11.53 1.76 23.17
C ILE A 285 13.01 1.59 23.53
N HIS A 286 13.91 2.40 22.95
CA HIS A 286 15.33 2.36 23.28
C HIS A 286 15.58 2.58 24.79
N THR A 287 15.04 3.69 25.32
CA THR A 287 15.28 4.06 26.73
C THR A 287 14.82 2.96 27.70
N ILE A 288 13.61 2.43 27.51
CA ILE A 288 13.06 1.39 28.40
C ILE A 288 13.86 0.10 28.28
N SER A 289 14.22 -0.31 27.06
CA SER A 289 15.01 -1.53 26.83
C SER A 289 16.37 -1.47 27.51
N ASP A 290 17.08 -0.36 27.36
CA ASP A 290 18.41 -0.16 27.97
C ASP A 290 18.34 -0.19 29.50
N HIS A 291 17.37 0.49 30.10
CA HIS A 291 17.27 0.57 31.56
C HIS A 291 16.84 -0.77 32.19
N ILE A 292 15.90 -1.48 31.57
CA ILE A 292 15.52 -2.82 32.07
C ILE A 292 16.66 -3.81 31.90
N ALA A 293 17.33 -3.80 30.76
CA ALA A 293 18.50 -4.64 30.55
C ALA A 293 19.57 -4.37 31.62
N ALA A 294 19.89 -3.09 31.87
CA ALA A 294 20.87 -2.70 32.90
C ALA A 294 20.48 -3.14 34.31
N ALA A 295 19.18 -3.01 34.67
CA ALA A 295 18.67 -3.44 35.99
C ALA A 295 18.86 -4.94 36.25
N HIS A 296 18.83 -5.75 35.19
CA HIS A 296 19.06 -7.20 35.25
C HIS A 296 20.52 -7.61 34.94
N GLY A 297 21.44 -6.64 34.75
CA GLY A 297 22.83 -6.92 34.37
C GLY A 297 23.00 -7.48 32.97
N LEU A 298 22.07 -7.15 32.07
CA LEU A 298 22.03 -7.52 30.65
C LEU A 298 22.46 -6.35 29.75
N THR A 299 22.60 -6.62 28.46
CA THR A 299 22.63 -5.59 27.41
C THR A 299 21.42 -5.74 26.50
N ALA A 300 20.93 -4.63 25.96
CA ALA A 300 19.88 -4.60 24.95
C ALA A 300 20.47 -4.18 23.58
N GLU A 301 20.07 -4.87 22.54
CA GLU A 301 20.27 -4.46 21.14
C GLU A 301 18.87 -4.17 20.58
N VAL A 302 18.64 -2.95 20.12
CA VAL A 302 17.33 -2.49 19.61
C VAL A 302 17.50 -2.08 18.16
N ASP A 303 16.79 -2.76 17.25
CA ASP A 303 16.67 -2.41 15.83
C ASP A 303 15.25 -1.93 15.56
N ILE A 304 15.10 -0.71 15.03
CA ILE A 304 13.80 -0.14 14.64
C ILE A 304 13.89 0.29 13.19
N ARG A 305 13.03 -0.29 12.36
CA ARG A 305 12.96 -0.03 10.92
C ARG A 305 11.71 0.76 10.58
N ASP A 306 11.90 1.89 9.91
CA ASP A 306 10.83 2.66 9.29
C ASP A 306 10.36 1.94 8.02
N ILE A 307 9.17 1.33 8.07
CA ILE A 307 8.62 0.53 6.96
C ILE A 307 7.70 1.38 6.08
N PHE A 308 6.76 2.11 6.68
CA PHE A 308 5.82 2.96 5.96
C PHE A 308 5.79 4.36 6.55
N SER A 309 5.77 5.36 5.68
CA SER A 309 5.50 6.74 6.08
C SER A 309 4.02 6.95 6.41
N VAL A 310 3.71 8.03 7.12
CA VAL A 310 2.33 8.48 7.33
C VAL A 310 1.76 8.96 5.98
N LEU A 311 0.61 8.40 5.56
CA LEU A 311 -0.04 8.81 4.33
C LEU A 311 -0.96 10.01 4.59
N THR A 312 -0.61 11.13 3.95
CA THR A 312 -1.36 12.38 4.08
C THR A 312 -1.72 12.89 2.67
N ASN A 313 -3.01 12.96 2.39
CA ASN A 313 -3.53 13.52 1.14
C ASN A 313 -3.43 15.04 1.13
N ASP A 314 -3.15 15.61 -0.04
CA ASP A 314 -3.29 17.04 -0.29
C ASP A 314 -4.77 17.43 -0.43
N ASP A 315 -5.21 18.43 0.33
CA ASP A 315 -6.62 18.82 0.41
C ASP A 315 -7.17 19.28 -0.95
N ALA A 316 -6.39 20.00 -1.75
CA ALA A 316 -6.82 20.44 -3.08
C ALA A 316 -6.97 19.26 -4.04
N SER A 317 -6.08 18.27 -3.95
CA SER A 317 -6.15 17.02 -4.72
C SER A 317 -7.35 16.16 -4.34
N VAL A 318 -7.74 16.17 -3.07
CA VAL A 318 -8.96 15.49 -2.58
C VAL A 318 -10.21 16.08 -3.23
N GLU A 319 -10.34 17.41 -3.25
CA GLU A 319 -11.50 18.07 -3.88
C GLU A 319 -11.59 17.78 -5.39
N ILE A 320 -10.45 17.67 -6.06
CA ILE A 320 -10.39 17.30 -7.49
C ILE A 320 -10.88 15.87 -7.70
N VAL A 321 -10.36 14.91 -6.94
CA VAL A 321 -10.80 13.50 -7.02
C VAL A 321 -12.29 13.39 -6.71
N ALA A 322 -12.76 14.05 -5.65
CA ALA A 322 -14.16 14.05 -5.26
C ALA A 322 -15.06 14.64 -6.35
N GLY A 323 -14.64 15.74 -6.99
CA GLY A 323 -15.36 16.35 -8.09
C GLY A 323 -15.51 15.42 -9.29
N VAL A 324 -14.41 14.80 -9.71
CA VAL A 324 -14.40 13.79 -10.79
C VAL A 324 -15.26 12.57 -10.43
N ALA A 325 -15.16 12.11 -9.19
CA ALA A 325 -15.95 10.96 -8.74
C ALA A 325 -17.45 11.26 -8.72
N ARG A 326 -17.88 12.43 -8.26
CA ARG A 326 -19.28 12.86 -8.28
C ARG A 326 -19.84 12.96 -9.71
N GLU A 327 -19.02 13.42 -10.65
CA GLU A 327 -19.39 13.46 -12.09
C GLU A 327 -19.70 12.05 -12.64
N ILE A 328 -18.97 11.02 -12.18
CA ILE A 328 -19.06 9.65 -12.69
C ILE A 328 -20.08 8.81 -11.90
N LEU A 329 -20.06 8.90 -10.58
CA LEU A 329 -20.77 7.99 -9.68
C LEU A 329 -22.06 8.57 -9.11
N GLY A 330 -22.19 9.91 -9.10
CA GLY A 330 -23.23 10.64 -8.37
C GLY A 330 -22.79 11.02 -6.95
N ASP A 331 -23.37 12.09 -6.42
CA ASP A 331 -23.00 12.67 -5.12
C ASP A 331 -23.12 11.67 -3.96
N GLU A 332 -24.15 10.84 -4.00
CA GLU A 332 -24.48 9.87 -2.94
C GLU A 332 -23.46 8.72 -2.81
N ARG A 333 -22.61 8.55 -3.81
CA ARG A 333 -21.57 7.50 -3.83
C ARG A 333 -20.16 8.00 -3.56
N VAL A 334 -20.03 9.27 -3.19
CA VAL A 334 -18.72 9.89 -2.94
C VAL A 334 -18.67 10.44 -1.52
N SER A 335 -17.75 9.93 -0.73
CA SER A 335 -17.50 10.39 0.62
C SER A 335 -16.17 11.10 0.73
N THR A 336 -16.18 12.32 1.28
CA THR A 336 -14.97 13.07 1.66
C THR A 336 -14.83 13.17 3.18
N GLU A 337 -15.67 12.43 3.93
CA GLU A 337 -15.64 12.44 5.39
C GLU A 337 -14.24 12.04 5.91
N PRO A 338 -13.71 12.80 6.88
CA PRO A 338 -12.46 12.44 7.53
C PRO A 338 -12.50 11.02 8.08
N GLY A 339 -11.46 10.26 7.85
CA GLY A 339 -11.34 8.90 8.34
C GLY A 339 -9.90 8.46 8.36
N ARG A 340 -9.50 7.76 9.44
CA ARG A 340 -8.16 7.24 9.62
C ARG A 340 -8.21 5.73 9.79
N PHE A 341 -7.29 5.01 9.15
CA PHE A 341 -7.12 3.57 9.33
C PHE A 341 -5.69 3.26 9.78
N MET A 342 -5.55 2.28 10.67
CA MET A 342 -4.24 1.83 11.17
C MET A 342 -3.47 0.98 10.13
N GLY A 343 -4.03 0.74 8.95
CA GLY A 343 -3.30 0.22 7.81
C GLY A 343 -2.23 1.22 7.35
N SER A 344 -1.30 0.73 6.55
CA SER A 344 -0.20 1.51 5.99
C SER A 344 -0.11 1.26 4.50
N GLU A 345 0.51 2.20 3.77
CA GLU A 345 0.62 2.18 2.31
C GLU A 345 1.87 3.00 1.90
N ASP A 346 2.74 2.45 1.07
CA ASP A 346 3.99 3.11 0.70
C ASP A 346 3.82 4.19 -0.39
N PHE A 347 2.62 4.33 -0.98
CA PHE A 347 2.25 5.53 -1.75
C PHE A 347 2.50 6.82 -0.97
N ALA A 348 2.48 6.76 0.36
CA ALA A 348 2.87 7.84 1.24
C ALA A 348 4.26 8.41 0.93
N ASP A 349 5.21 7.56 0.51
CA ASP A 349 6.55 8.01 0.15
C ASP A 349 6.55 8.77 -1.20
N LEU A 350 5.67 8.39 -2.14
CA LEU A 350 5.50 9.13 -3.41
C LEU A 350 4.89 10.52 -3.18
N LEU A 351 3.95 10.65 -2.24
CA LEU A 351 3.33 11.94 -1.87
C LEU A 351 4.31 12.95 -1.26
N LYS A 352 5.49 12.52 -0.81
CA LYS A 352 6.55 13.43 -0.36
C LYS A 352 7.23 14.19 -1.53
N HIS A 353 7.04 13.71 -2.76
CA HIS A 353 7.67 14.25 -3.96
C HIS A 353 6.73 15.07 -4.84
N ALA A 354 5.43 14.82 -4.75
CA ALA A 354 4.40 15.58 -5.47
C ALA A 354 3.10 15.58 -4.65
N PRO A 355 2.33 16.69 -4.64
CA PRO A 355 1.00 16.70 -4.03
C PRO A 355 0.09 15.72 -4.76
N GLY A 356 -0.89 15.15 -4.04
CA GLY A 356 -1.79 14.18 -4.64
C GLY A 356 -2.76 13.59 -3.65
N ALA A 357 -3.48 12.56 -4.09
CA ALA A 357 -4.42 11.86 -3.24
C ALA A 357 -4.43 10.35 -3.49
N PHE A 358 -4.52 9.62 -2.40
CA PHE A 358 -4.85 8.21 -2.36
C PHE A 358 -6.32 8.06 -2.01
N PHE A 359 -7.06 7.27 -2.77
CA PHE A 359 -8.49 7.09 -2.59
C PHE A 359 -8.89 5.62 -2.75
N THR A 360 -10.05 5.27 -2.19
CA THR A 360 -10.55 3.90 -2.23
C THR A 360 -11.84 3.80 -3.02
N LEU A 361 -11.99 2.68 -3.76
CA LEU A 361 -13.19 2.35 -4.51
C LEU A 361 -13.78 1.03 -4.01
N GLY A 362 -15.04 1.05 -3.62
CA GLY A 362 -15.76 -0.11 -3.12
C GLY A 362 -16.07 -1.15 -4.20
N HIS A 363 -16.05 -2.42 -3.82
CA HIS A 363 -16.42 -3.57 -4.64
C HIS A 363 -17.38 -4.51 -3.87
N SER A 364 -17.95 -5.52 -4.53
CA SER A 364 -18.96 -6.39 -3.93
C SER A 364 -18.41 -7.47 -2.97
N GLY A 365 -17.09 -7.64 -2.90
CA GLY A 365 -16.47 -8.58 -1.99
C GLY A 365 -16.69 -8.19 -0.52
N THR A 366 -16.93 -9.19 0.34
CA THR A 366 -17.21 -8.99 1.77
C THR A 366 -16.09 -9.52 2.68
N VAL A 367 -15.17 -10.30 2.11
CA VAL A 367 -14.03 -10.85 2.85
C VAL A 367 -12.91 -9.79 2.85
N PRO A 368 -12.33 -9.45 4.02
CA PRO A 368 -11.30 -8.42 4.10
C PRO A 368 -10.02 -8.84 3.35
N ALA A 369 -9.25 -7.85 2.91
CA ALA A 369 -7.91 -8.06 2.37
C ALA A 369 -7.02 -8.83 3.36
N HIS A 370 -6.00 -9.54 2.85
CA HIS A 370 -5.10 -10.44 3.58
C HIS A 370 -5.78 -11.68 4.18
N ASN A 371 -6.99 -12.02 3.74
CA ASN A 371 -7.67 -13.26 4.09
C ASN A 371 -7.62 -14.24 2.91
N PRO A 372 -7.35 -15.55 3.11
CA PRO A 372 -7.27 -16.54 2.03
C PRO A 372 -8.52 -16.63 1.12
N GLY A 373 -9.67 -16.19 1.60
CA GLY A 373 -10.93 -16.13 0.86
C GLY A 373 -11.24 -14.77 0.24
N PHE A 374 -10.27 -13.83 0.16
CA PHE A 374 -10.48 -12.49 -0.39
C PHE A 374 -10.79 -12.53 -1.90
N ILE A 375 -11.85 -11.85 -2.30
CA ILE A 375 -12.29 -11.77 -3.71
C ILE A 375 -12.67 -10.34 -4.05
N VAL A 376 -12.20 -9.86 -5.20
CA VAL A 376 -12.67 -8.62 -5.83
C VAL A 376 -13.42 -8.98 -7.10
N ASP A 377 -14.57 -8.35 -7.36
CA ASP A 377 -15.29 -8.55 -8.61
C ASP A 377 -14.75 -7.67 -9.75
N ASP A 378 -14.89 -8.16 -10.98
CA ASP A 378 -14.35 -7.48 -12.18
C ASP A 378 -15.12 -6.19 -12.53
N ALA A 379 -16.29 -5.94 -11.94
CA ALA A 379 -17.11 -4.75 -12.22
C ALA A 379 -16.42 -3.45 -11.79
N ILE A 380 -15.46 -3.52 -10.88
CA ILE A 380 -14.63 -2.37 -10.46
C ILE A 380 -13.70 -1.87 -11.58
N LEU A 381 -13.27 -2.74 -12.52
CA LEU A 381 -12.25 -2.41 -13.52
C LEU A 381 -12.62 -1.22 -14.41
N PRO A 382 -13.79 -1.21 -15.10
CA PRO A 382 -14.15 -0.08 -15.94
C PRO A 382 -14.38 1.20 -15.14
N VAL A 383 -14.87 1.10 -13.91
CA VAL A 383 -15.14 2.25 -13.05
C VAL A 383 -13.84 2.91 -12.61
N GLY A 384 -12.90 2.13 -12.07
CA GLY A 384 -11.58 2.63 -11.65
C GLY A 384 -10.80 3.24 -12.81
N ALA A 385 -10.80 2.58 -13.97
CA ALA A 385 -10.14 3.09 -15.17
C ALA A 385 -10.79 4.40 -15.67
N THR A 386 -12.11 4.54 -15.59
CA THR A 386 -12.83 5.78 -15.94
C THR A 386 -12.48 6.92 -14.99
N LEU A 387 -12.38 6.66 -13.69
CA LEU A 387 -12.00 7.65 -12.68
C LEU A 387 -10.61 8.23 -13.00
N PHE A 388 -9.61 7.40 -13.21
CA PHE A 388 -8.27 7.85 -13.56
C PHE A 388 -8.23 8.57 -14.91
N ALA A 389 -8.90 8.05 -15.94
CA ALA A 389 -8.93 8.69 -17.26
C ALA A 389 -9.56 10.09 -17.18
N ARG A 390 -10.69 10.22 -16.49
CA ARG A 390 -11.39 11.50 -16.33
C ARG A 390 -10.58 12.49 -15.47
N LEU A 391 -9.86 11.98 -14.47
CA LEU A 391 -8.96 12.81 -13.67
C LEU A 391 -7.87 13.44 -14.54
N VAL A 392 -7.26 12.68 -15.43
CA VAL A 392 -6.27 13.19 -16.41
C VAL A 392 -6.89 14.24 -17.32
N GLU A 393 -8.04 13.96 -17.96
CA GLU A 393 -8.70 14.91 -18.85
C GLU A 393 -9.12 16.21 -18.15
N THR A 394 -9.46 16.12 -16.85
CA THR A 394 -9.83 17.28 -16.04
C THR A 394 -8.60 18.13 -15.69
N ARG A 395 -7.48 17.49 -15.30
CA ARG A 395 -6.29 18.18 -14.82
C ARG A 395 -5.36 18.65 -15.95
N LEU A 396 -5.33 17.92 -17.05
CA LEU A 396 -4.57 18.21 -18.25
C LEU A 396 -5.46 18.72 -19.40
N LYS A 397 -6.47 19.50 -19.07
CA LYS A 397 -7.44 20.03 -20.04
C LYS A 397 -6.71 20.87 -21.11
N ALA A 398 -7.02 20.61 -22.37
CA ALA A 398 -6.62 21.49 -23.47
C ALA A 398 -7.30 22.85 -23.31
N VAL A 399 -6.54 23.93 -23.45
CA VAL A 399 -7.00 25.33 -23.40
C VAL A 399 -7.45 25.77 -24.78
#